data_ef7ce7d32958ebcdb3f536837d6be861
#
_entry.id   ef7ce7d32958ebcdb3f536837d6be861
#
_cell.length_a   1.000
_cell.length_b   1.000
_cell.length_c   1.000
_cell.angle_alpha   90.00
_cell.angle_beta   90.00
_cell.angle_gamma   90.00
#
_symmetry.space_group_name_H-M   'P 1'
#
loop_
_entity.id
_entity.type
_entity.pdbx_description
1 polymer ?
#
loop_
_entity_poly.entity_id
_entity_poly.type
_entity_poly.pdbx_seq_one_letter_code
_entity_poly.pdbx_strand_id
1 'polypeptide(L)'
;MISWLQISYGAVLSGLVAGGAVAVLARSQRLRSAVPAGVATAAGALAWNAILRAAHGDHFFTDAPLVVLPASWQDTGSGVFALASAALVLGLGVLPAAPARRVVGYAAVCALAAFLVDVYLY
;
A
#
# COMPACT_ATOMS: atom_id res chain seq x y z
N MET A 1 5.22 -16.96 9.82
CA MET A 1 4.41 -16.18 8.86
C MET A 1 3.21 -15.57 9.58
N ILE A 2 2.80 -14.39 9.20
CA ILE A 2 1.68 -13.71 9.86
C ILE A 2 0.34 -14.36 9.53
N SER A 3 -0.63 -14.24 10.45
CA SER A 3 -1.97 -14.80 10.31
C SER A 3 -2.83 -13.97 9.34
N TRP A 4 -3.94 -14.54 8.89
CA TRP A 4 -4.90 -13.80 8.08
C TRP A 4 -5.49 -12.60 8.81
N LEU A 5 -5.63 -12.70 10.14
CA LEU A 5 -6.08 -11.57 10.94
C LEU A 5 -5.08 -10.41 10.89
N GLN A 6 -3.79 -10.70 11.03
CA GLN A 6 -2.74 -9.70 10.91
C GLN A 6 -2.67 -9.11 9.51
N ILE A 7 -2.81 -9.92 8.47
CA ILE A 7 -2.83 -9.47 7.08
C ILE A 7 -3.99 -8.51 6.86
N SER A 8 -5.18 -8.87 7.32
CA SER A 8 -6.37 -8.02 7.17
C SER A 8 -6.22 -6.71 7.94
N TYR A 9 -5.70 -6.76 9.15
CA TYR A 9 -5.41 -5.58 9.96
C TYR A 9 -4.45 -4.64 9.25
N GLY A 10 -3.34 -5.16 8.76
CA GLY A 10 -2.34 -4.36 8.05
C GLY A 10 -2.88 -3.79 6.74
N ALA A 11 -3.67 -4.56 5.99
CA ALA A 11 -4.27 -4.11 4.74
C ALA A 11 -5.25 -2.96 4.99
N VAL A 12 -6.10 -3.08 6.00
CA VAL A 12 -7.06 -2.02 6.37
C VAL A 12 -6.32 -0.76 6.82
N LEU A 13 -5.31 -0.89 7.68
CA LEU A 13 -4.50 0.25 8.13
C LEU A 13 -3.79 0.92 6.96
N SER A 14 -3.19 0.15 6.07
CA SER A 14 -2.51 0.69 4.88
C SER A 14 -3.49 1.47 4.01
N GLY A 15 -4.67 0.91 3.81
CA GLY A 15 -5.72 1.58 3.04
C GLY A 15 -6.19 2.88 3.69
N LEU A 16 -6.40 2.88 4.99
CA LEU A 16 -6.83 4.08 5.73
C LEU A 16 -5.76 5.17 5.69
N VAL A 17 -4.51 4.81 5.91
CA VAL A 17 -3.39 5.77 5.88
C VAL A 17 -3.20 6.32 4.47
N ALA A 18 -3.21 5.45 3.45
CA ALA A 18 -3.06 5.86 2.06
C ALA A 18 -4.22 6.75 1.61
N GLY A 19 -5.45 6.33 1.91
CA GLY A 19 -6.65 7.10 1.58
C GLY A 19 -6.65 8.47 2.26
N GLY A 20 -6.29 8.51 3.54
CA GLY A 20 -6.19 9.76 4.29
C GLY A 20 -5.13 10.71 3.72
N ALA A 21 -3.96 10.16 3.35
CA ALA A 21 -2.89 10.95 2.76
C ALA A 21 -3.30 11.52 1.40
N VAL A 22 -3.93 10.72 0.54
CA VAL A 22 -4.43 11.18 -0.75
C VAL A 22 -5.54 12.22 -0.56
N ALA A 23 -6.40 12.05 0.44
CA ALA A 23 -7.45 13.02 0.74
C ALA A 23 -6.87 14.40 1.10
N VAL A 24 -5.76 14.41 1.82
CA VAL A 24 -5.06 15.66 2.16
C VAL A 24 -4.47 16.33 0.92
N LEU A 25 -3.92 15.53 -0.01
CA LEU A 25 -3.26 16.05 -1.21
C LEU A 25 -4.23 16.40 -2.32
N ALA A 26 -5.32 15.65 -2.48
CA ALA A 26 -6.29 15.84 -3.58
C ALA A 26 -7.41 16.78 -3.17
N ARG A 27 -7.14 18.07 -3.16
CA ARG A 27 -8.04 19.10 -2.60
C ARG A 27 -9.38 19.19 -3.32
N SER A 28 -9.39 19.14 -4.66
CA SER A 28 -10.61 19.36 -5.45
C SER A 28 -11.46 18.09 -5.65
N GLN A 29 -10.84 16.93 -5.62
CA GLN A 29 -11.51 15.63 -5.81
C GLN A 29 -11.15 14.68 -4.70
N ARG A 30 -11.31 15.15 -3.48
CA ARG A 30 -10.79 14.46 -2.29
C ARG A 30 -11.32 13.03 -2.15
N LEU A 31 -12.63 12.85 -2.11
CA LEU A 31 -13.21 11.51 -1.93
C LEU A 31 -13.08 10.66 -3.19
N ARG A 32 -13.20 11.28 -4.36
CA ARG A 32 -13.08 10.58 -5.64
C ARG A 32 -11.71 9.94 -5.82
N SER A 33 -10.67 10.57 -5.28
CA SER A 33 -9.30 10.04 -5.35
C SER A 33 -8.96 9.20 -4.14
N ALA A 34 -9.35 9.62 -2.94
CA ALA A 34 -8.96 8.99 -1.68
C ALA A 34 -9.57 7.60 -1.51
N VAL A 35 -10.85 7.42 -1.79
CA VAL A 35 -11.52 6.12 -1.61
C VAL A 35 -10.92 5.05 -2.52
N PRO A 36 -10.80 5.27 -3.84
CA PRO A 36 -10.15 4.27 -4.70
C PRO A 36 -8.69 4.04 -4.34
N ALA A 37 -7.94 5.07 -3.96
CA ALA A 37 -6.55 4.92 -3.55
C ALA A 37 -6.41 4.04 -2.32
N GLY A 38 -7.25 4.26 -1.32
CA GLY A 38 -7.27 3.45 -0.10
C GLY A 38 -7.65 2.00 -0.38
N VAL A 39 -8.70 1.78 -1.16
CA VAL A 39 -9.16 0.43 -1.52
C VAL A 39 -8.08 -0.29 -2.34
N ALA A 40 -7.47 0.38 -3.31
CA ALA A 40 -6.41 -0.21 -4.13
C ALA A 40 -5.20 -0.59 -3.28
N THR A 41 -4.80 0.27 -2.36
CA THR A 41 -3.69 0.02 -1.45
C THR A 41 -3.96 -1.20 -0.56
N ALA A 42 -5.14 -1.26 0.04
CA ALA A 42 -5.54 -2.40 0.86
C ALA A 42 -5.55 -3.70 0.04
N ALA A 43 -6.12 -3.66 -1.16
CA ALA A 43 -6.16 -4.82 -2.05
C ALA A 43 -4.76 -5.28 -2.46
N GLY A 44 -3.86 -4.35 -2.76
CA GLY A 44 -2.47 -4.66 -3.11
C GLY A 44 -1.72 -5.32 -1.96
N ALA A 45 -1.83 -4.77 -0.76
CA ALA A 45 -1.21 -5.33 0.42
C ALA A 45 -1.76 -6.72 0.74
N LEU A 46 -3.08 -6.90 0.62
CA LEU A 46 -3.72 -8.18 0.84
C LEU A 46 -3.25 -9.23 -0.17
N ALA A 47 -3.20 -8.86 -1.45
CA ALA A 47 -2.76 -9.74 -2.52
C ALA A 47 -1.32 -10.21 -2.32
N TRP A 48 -0.41 -9.30 -1.98
CA TRP A 48 0.98 -9.65 -1.74
C TRP A 48 1.14 -10.63 -0.58
N ASN A 49 0.48 -10.36 0.54
CA ASN A 49 0.56 -11.25 1.70
C ASN A 49 -0.10 -12.60 1.44
N ALA A 50 -1.18 -12.63 0.64
CA ALA A 50 -1.78 -13.89 0.22
C ALA A 50 -0.82 -14.72 -0.64
N ILE A 51 -0.08 -14.07 -1.54
CA ILE A 51 0.95 -14.73 -2.35
C ILE A 51 2.05 -15.30 -1.45
N LEU A 52 2.53 -14.55 -0.47
CA LEU A 52 3.55 -15.01 0.45
C LEU A 52 3.09 -16.23 1.26
N ARG A 53 1.84 -16.22 1.72
CA ARG A 53 1.29 -17.38 2.43
C ARG A 53 1.20 -18.60 1.51
N ALA A 54 0.73 -18.44 0.30
CA ALA A 54 0.60 -19.52 -0.66
C ALA A 54 1.97 -20.09 -1.07
N ALA A 55 2.99 -19.24 -1.13
CA ALA A 55 4.34 -19.60 -1.54
C ALA A 55 5.25 -20.00 -0.36
N HIS A 56 4.74 -19.99 0.88
CA HIS A 56 5.52 -20.27 2.09
C HIS A 56 6.76 -19.38 2.21
N GLY A 57 6.56 -18.07 2.00
CA GLY A 57 7.65 -17.08 1.98
C GLY A 57 8.07 -16.56 3.35
N ASP A 58 8.29 -17.45 4.34
CA ASP A 58 8.60 -17.05 5.71
C ASP A 58 9.86 -16.20 5.81
N HIS A 59 10.86 -16.49 5.01
CA HIS A 59 12.13 -15.74 5.02
C HIS A 59 11.98 -14.29 4.58
N PHE A 60 10.89 -13.93 3.93
CA PHE A 60 10.63 -12.54 3.53
C PHE A 60 10.28 -11.64 4.71
N PHE A 61 9.96 -12.24 5.87
CA PHE A 61 9.61 -11.50 7.08
C PHE A 61 10.83 -11.21 7.98
N THR A 62 12.04 -11.53 7.53
CA THR A 62 13.26 -11.20 8.27
C THR A 62 13.60 -9.73 8.09
N ASP A 63 13.64 -8.99 9.19
CA ASP A 63 13.93 -7.56 9.15
C ASP A 63 15.41 -7.28 8.94
N ALA A 64 15.70 -6.17 8.26
CA ALA A 64 17.05 -5.65 8.18
C ALA A 64 17.54 -5.26 9.59
N PRO A 65 18.84 -5.38 9.89
CA PRO A 65 19.38 -5.10 11.22
C PRO A 65 19.52 -3.58 11.49
N LEU A 66 18.49 -2.80 11.19
CA LEU A 66 18.44 -1.37 11.43
C LEU A 66 17.31 -1.09 12.44
N VAL A 67 17.67 -0.62 13.61
CA VAL A 67 16.68 -0.35 14.66
C VAL A 67 15.70 0.75 14.22
N VAL A 68 16.18 1.74 13.50
CA VAL A 68 15.36 2.88 13.04
C VAL A 68 14.41 2.47 11.91
N LEU A 69 14.85 1.55 11.04
CA LEU A 69 14.07 1.08 9.90
C LEU A 69 14.17 -0.45 9.79
N PRO A 70 13.42 -1.20 10.62
CA PRO A 70 13.44 -2.66 10.57
C PRO A 70 12.59 -3.20 9.41
N ALA A 71 12.99 -2.87 8.18
CA ALA A 71 12.26 -3.27 6.98
C ALA A 71 12.63 -4.68 6.54
N SER A 72 11.65 -5.41 6.03
CA SER A 72 11.83 -6.73 5.44
C SER A 72 11.43 -6.72 3.97
N TRP A 73 11.69 -7.81 3.27
CA TRP A 73 11.20 -7.97 1.89
C TRP A 73 9.68 -7.98 1.83
N GLN A 74 9.02 -8.49 2.88
CA GLN A 74 7.57 -8.44 2.98
C GLN A 74 7.07 -7.00 2.99
N ASP A 75 7.71 -6.13 3.77
CA ASP A 75 7.34 -4.70 3.83
C ASP A 75 7.53 -4.03 2.48
N THR A 76 8.65 -4.30 1.82
CA THR A 76 8.95 -3.76 0.50
C THR A 76 7.94 -4.23 -0.55
N GLY A 77 7.58 -5.51 -0.52
CA GLY A 77 6.58 -6.07 -1.43
C GLY A 77 5.20 -5.44 -1.24
N SER A 78 4.80 -5.16 -0.01
CA SER A 78 3.55 -4.44 0.26
C SER A 78 3.55 -3.06 -0.39
N GLY A 79 4.67 -2.34 -0.29
CA GLY A 79 4.81 -1.04 -0.93
C GLY A 79 4.72 -1.12 -2.45
N VAL A 80 5.41 -2.10 -3.05
CA VAL A 80 5.39 -2.30 -4.52
C VAL A 80 3.99 -2.66 -5.01
N PHE A 81 3.30 -3.56 -4.33
CA PHE A 81 1.96 -3.96 -4.72
C PHE A 81 0.96 -2.81 -4.55
N ALA A 82 1.10 -2.01 -3.51
CA ALA A 82 0.28 -0.82 -3.32
C ALA A 82 0.54 0.21 -4.44
N LEU A 83 1.79 0.41 -4.81
CA LEU A 83 2.17 1.30 -5.91
C LEU A 83 1.49 0.86 -7.21
N ALA A 84 1.62 -0.41 -7.58
CA ALA A 84 1.06 -0.95 -8.80
C ALA A 84 -0.47 -0.87 -8.80
N SER A 85 -1.11 -1.27 -7.70
CA SER A 85 -2.58 -1.27 -7.58
C SER A 85 -3.13 0.15 -7.65
N ALA A 86 -2.54 1.09 -6.92
CA ALA A 86 -2.97 2.48 -6.92
C ALA A 86 -2.76 3.12 -8.29
N ALA A 87 -1.61 2.87 -8.93
CA ALA A 87 -1.33 3.41 -10.25
C ALA A 87 -2.34 2.92 -11.28
N LEU A 88 -2.69 1.63 -11.26
CA LEU A 88 -3.67 1.06 -12.18
C LEU A 88 -5.07 1.63 -11.92
N VAL A 89 -5.52 1.65 -10.69
CA VAL A 89 -6.87 2.10 -10.35
C VAL A 89 -7.02 3.60 -10.62
N LEU A 90 -6.07 4.41 -10.20
CA LEU A 90 -6.14 5.86 -10.40
C LEU A 90 -5.87 6.26 -11.85
N GLY A 91 -4.88 5.62 -12.49
CA GLY A 91 -4.47 5.98 -13.83
C GLY A 91 -5.46 5.57 -14.90
N LEU A 92 -6.06 4.38 -14.77
CA LEU A 92 -6.95 3.83 -15.79
C LEU A 92 -8.42 3.98 -15.45
N GLY A 93 -8.77 4.02 -14.15
CA GLY A 93 -10.16 4.00 -13.72
C GLY A 93 -10.71 5.34 -13.26
N VAL A 94 -10.00 6.00 -12.35
CA VAL A 94 -10.54 7.18 -11.64
C VAL A 94 -10.07 8.49 -12.26
N LEU A 95 -8.79 8.58 -12.61
CA LEU A 95 -8.17 9.81 -13.09
C LEU A 95 -7.50 9.60 -14.46
N PRO A 96 -8.22 9.09 -15.48
CA PRO A 96 -7.57 8.80 -16.78
C PRO A 96 -7.10 10.04 -17.50
N ALA A 97 -7.70 11.20 -17.23
CA ALA A 97 -7.33 12.45 -17.86
C ALA A 97 -6.33 13.28 -17.05
N ALA A 98 -5.96 12.82 -15.85
CA ALA A 98 -5.01 13.52 -15.00
C ALA A 98 -3.59 13.37 -15.54
N PRO A 99 -2.69 14.35 -15.27
CA PRO A 99 -1.28 14.19 -15.63
C PRO A 99 -0.66 12.94 -14.98
N ALA A 100 0.19 12.25 -15.72
CA ALA A 100 0.85 11.03 -15.21
C ALA A 100 1.59 11.30 -13.91
N ARG A 101 2.23 12.47 -13.77
CA ARG A 101 2.96 12.82 -12.54
C ARG A 101 2.06 12.87 -11.31
N ARG A 102 0.78 13.26 -11.48
CA ARG A 102 -0.18 13.29 -10.37
C ARG A 102 -0.55 11.88 -9.95
N VAL A 103 -0.85 11.01 -10.90
CA VAL A 103 -1.17 9.62 -10.65
C VAL A 103 0.01 8.90 -9.98
N VAL A 104 1.21 9.08 -10.52
CA VAL A 104 2.43 8.50 -9.95
C VAL A 104 2.68 9.05 -8.55
N GLY A 105 2.45 10.33 -8.33
CA GLY A 105 2.60 10.95 -7.01
C GLY A 105 1.67 10.33 -5.97
N TYR A 106 0.39 10.17 -6.31
CA TYR A 106 -0.58 9.53 -5.41
C TYR A 106 -0.24 8.06 -5.19
N ALA A 107 0.18 7.35 -6.24
CA ALA A 107 0.59 5.96 -6.12
C ALA A 107 1.84 5.82 -5.23
N ALA A 108 2.79 6.73 -5.36
CA ALA A 108 3.98 6.75 -4.50
C ALA A 108 3.61 6.99 -3.03
N VAL A 109 2.66 7.88 -2.76
CA VAL A 109 2.15 8.10 -1.40
C VAL A 109 1.50 6.83 -0.85
N CYS A 110 0.72 6.14 -1.66
CA CYS A 110 0.10 4.87 -1.26
C CYS A 110 1.16 3.80 -0.97
N ALA A 111 2.18 3.72 -1.81
CA ALA A 111 3.29 2.78 -1.62
C ALA A 111 4.02 3.06 -0.30
N LEU A 112 4.32 4.31 -0.04
CA LEU A 112 5.00 4.72 1.19
C LEU A 112 4.14 4.44 2.41
N ALA A 113 2.84 4.70 2.33
CA ALA A 113 1.90 4.42 3.41
C ALA A 113 1.88 2.92 3.74
N ALA A 114 1.74 2.06 2.74
CA ALA A 114 1.73 0.61 2.93
C ALA A 114 3.06 0.12 3.52
N PHE A 115 4.18 0.61 3.00
CA PHE A 115 5.50 0.25 3.48
C PHE A 115 5.69 0.63 4.95
N LEU A 116 5.36 1.87 5.31
CA LEU A 116 5.54 2.36 6.68
C LEU A 116 4.60 1.67 7.67
N VAL A 117 3.36 1.39 7.27
CA VAL A 117 2.43 0.63 8.11
C VAL A 117 2.99 -0.76 8.40
N ASP A 118 3.49 -1.44 7.37
CA ASP A 118 4.06 -2.78 7.56
C ASP A 118 5.32 -2.76 8.43
N VAL A 119 6.18 -1.78 8.26
CA VAL A 119 7.43 -1.68 9.02
C VAL A 119 7.17 -1.41 10.51
N TYR A 120 6.25 -0.49 10.82
CA TYR A 120 6.12 0.03 12.18
C TYR A 120 4.87 -0.40 12.93
N LEU A 121 3.81 -0.80 12.24
CA LEU A 121 2.53 -1.07 12.88
C LEU A 121 2.16 -2.55 12.92
N TYR A 122 2.87 -3.36 12.22
CA TYR A 122 2.81 -4.82 12.35
C TYR A 122 3.94 -5.51 11.55
#